data_58574a8ff5cdb1b4f0d9ea41ec8e7a06
#
_entry.id   58574a8ff5cdb1b4f0d9ea41ec8e7a06
#
_cell.length_a   1.000
_cell.length_b   1.000
_cell.length_c   1.000
_cell.angle_alpha   90.00
_cell.angle_beta   90.00
_cell.angle_gamma   90.00
#
_symmetry.space_group_name_H-M   'P 1'
#
loop_
_entity.id
_entity.type
_entity.pdbx_description
1 polymer ?
#
loop_
_entity_poly.entity_id
_entity_poly.type
_entity_poly.pdbx_seq_one_letter_code
_entity_poly.pdbx_strand_id
1 'polypeptide(L)'
;MAETTQTAGLSPRRTRIVILGGGFGGVYAARHLENLCRRRQDVEIVLVSRDNYLLMTPLLFEVCSGALDSFHCSVPIRAFLRATRFVEATVQSVDLERRVVQLAGHAESRELAYDQLVLALGAMTNRAMIPGSENALTFKTLGDALLLRTHIIERFERADIESDPERKRALLTLVIIGGGLVGVELFGELTAFVDGIAPYYKHVNRDDVRFVLLQGAERIMPEIDPHLADYGARVLERRTGAEIRTKTVVREIEPGKVQLSDGTIEAGTIILAAGIVPSSVVAALPVTKDIRGHIVVNATMQCQAHPEVWALGDCPQIMAPGGNPYPNLAQHALREAKTLAKNIFFALNGRAPEPFVYNTLGMMGSLGHGRAFGQLLGVRVRGVVAWFVRRTYYLMQMPGWGRRLRIMIDWAFALLSRPDLVKISVDSEAASLLRKAKLEGAFAKSQNEQTTQTDGGADRHEEVSRSGMRLGNAQRAGATQAGFHPGTGGES
;
A
#
# COMPACT_ATOMS: atom_id res chain seq x y z
N MET A 1 -3.02 -20.14 64.02
CA MET A 1 -2.87 -19.16 62.97
C MET A 1 -2.80 -19.91 61.66
N ALA A 2 -3.86 -19.94 60.88
CA ALA A 2 -3.91 -20.61 59.57
C ALA A 2 -3.58 -19.56 58.52
N GLU A 3 -2.44 -19.74 57.81
CA GLU A 3 -2.09 -18.94 56.65
C GLU A 3 -3.00 -19.29 55.48
N THR A 4 -3.84 -18.34 55.11
CA THR A 4 -4.69 -18.42 53.93
C THR A 4 -3.83 -18.07 52.72
N THR A 5 -3.31 -19.07 52.04
CA THR A 5 -2.62 -18.90 50.74
C THR A 5 -3.65 -18.41 49.73
N GLN A 6 -3.61 -17.12 49.40
CA GLN A 6 -4.34 -16.55 48.26
C GLN A 6 -3.74 -17.14 46.99
N THR A 7 -4.38 -18.14 46.39
CA THR A 7 -4.16 -18.52 45.00
C THR A 7 -4.57 -17.37 44.11
N ALA A 8 -3.60 -16.64 43.60
CA ALA A 8 -3.81 -15.68 42.53
C ALA A 8 -4.43 -16.41 41.33
N GLY A 9 -5.73 -16.21 41.12
CA GLY A 9 -6.47 -16.81 40.03
C GLY A 9 -5.88 -16.33 38.70
N LEU A 10 -5.21 -17.21 37.98
CA LEU A 10 -4.83 -17.02 36.59
C LEU A 10 -6.11 -16.73 35.81
N SER A 11 -6.28 -15.50 35.36
CA SER A 11 -7.38 -15.17 34.44
C SER A 11 -7.32 -16.13 33.24
N PRO A 12 -8.43 -16.76 32.85
CA PRO A 12 -8.44 -17.74 31.77
C PRO A 12 -7.81 -17.11 30.51
N ARG A 13 -6.87 -17.82 29.90
CA ARG A 13 -6.19 -17.39 28.66
C ARG A 13 -7.25 -17.11 27.59
N ARG A 14 -7.33 -15.87 27.13
CA ARG A 14 -8.24 -15.47 26.05
C ARG A 14 -7.70 -15.96 24.71
N THR A 15 -8.58 -16.48 23.86
CA THR A 15 -8.26 -16.75 22.46
C THR A 15 -8.02 -15.43 21.74
N ARG A 16 -6.81 -15.24 21.21
CA ARG A 16 -6.44 -13.99 20.55
C ARG A 16 -6.52 -14.11 19.05
N ILE A 17 -7.36 -13.26 18.43
CA ILE A 17 -7.47 -13.09 16.98
C ILE A 17 -6.68 -11.84 16.62
N VAL A 18 -5.58 -12.01 15.85
CA VAL A 18 -4.76 -10.90 15.36
C VAL A 18 -5.05 -10.64 13.89
N ILE A 19 -5.39 -9.40 13.57
CA ILE A 19 -5.70 -8.94 12.21
C ILE A 19 -4.59 -7.97 11.78
N LEU A 20 -3.92 -8.26 10.67
CA LEU A 20 -2.84 -7.45 10.14
C LEU A 20 -3.31 -6.64 8.93
N GLY A 21 -3.39 -5.32 9.08
CA GLY A 21 -3.77 -4.38 8.03
C GLY A 21 -5.05 -3.61 8.30
N GLY A 22 -4.98 -2.27 8.22
CA GLY A 22 -6.07 -1.31 8.47
C GLY A 22 -6.87 -0.91 7.23
N GLY A 23 -6.81 -1.70 6.14
CA GLY A 23 -7.62 -1.51 4.93
C GLY A 23 -9.06 -2.03 5.08
N PHE A 24 -9.81 -2.02 3.97
CA PHE A 24 -11.22 -2.48 3.96
C PHE A 24 -11.38 -3.88 4.56
N GLY A 25 -10.55 -4.84 4.13
CA GLY A 25 -10.64 -6.21 4.61
C GLY A 25 -10.46 -6.32 6.11
N GLY A 26 -9.34 -5.81 6.64
CA GLY A 26 -9.00 -5.95 8.06
C GLY A 26 -9.93 -5.20 9.00
N VAL A 27 -10.25 -3.94 8.70
CA VAL A 27 -11.13 -3.12 9.55
C VAL A 27 -12.55 -3.69 9.60
N TYR A 28 -13.09 -4.14 8.47
CA TYR A 28 -14.42 -4.74 8.44
C TYR A 28 -14.44 -6.17 9.01
N ALA A 29 -13.37 -6.95 8.85
CA ALA A 29 -13.24 -8.24 9.55
C ALA A 29 -13.27 -8.04 11.08
N ALA A 30 -12.49 -7.07 11.61
CA ALA A 30 -12.54 -6.69 13.02
C ALA A 30 -13.95 -6.28 13.44
N ARG A 31 -14.62 -5.42 12.67
CA ARG A 31 -15.98 -4.96 12.95
C ARG A 31 -17.01 -6.08 12.99
N HIS A 32 -16.93 -7.03 12.07
CA HIS A 32 -17.82 -8.19 12.04
C HIS A 32 -17.54 -9.14 13.21
N LEU A 33 -16.25 -9.37 13.55
CA LEU A 33 -15.86 -10.17 14.71
C LEU A 33 -16.33 -9.54 16.04
N GLU A 34 -16.22 -8.20 16.20
CA GLU A 34 -16.79 -7.51 17.38
C GLU A 34 -18.28 -7.83 17.57
N ASN A 35 -19.05 -7.80 16.48
CA ASN A 35 -20.48 -8.07 16.55
C ASN A 35 -20.78 -9.53 16.89
N LEU A 36 -20.04 -10.48 16.30
CA LEU A 36 -20.22 -11.93 16.52
C LEU A 36 -19.74 -12.35 17.90
N CYS A 37 -18.61 -11.80 18.37
CA CYS A 37 -18.01 -12.12 19.66
C CYS A 37 -18.51 -11.21 20.79
N ARG A 38 -19.53 -10.38 20.58
CA ARG A 38 -20.00 -9.36 21.55
C ARG A 38 -20.28 -9.89 22.97
N ARG A 39 -20.70 -11.16 23.09
CA ARG A 39 -20.99 -11.81 24.36
C ARG A 39 -19.86 -12.72 24.86
N ARG A 40 -18.73 -12.80 24.12
CA ARG A 40 -17.59 -13.66 24.44
C ARG A 40 -16.53 -12.83 25.17
N GLN A 41 -16.30 -13.16 26.45
CA GLN A 41 -15.24 -12.55 27.27
C GLN A 41 -13.89 -13.29 27.10
N ASP A 42 -13.93 -14.49 26.55
CA ASP A 42 -12.80 -15.37 26.29
C ASP A 42 -12.10 -15.10 24.95
N VAL A 43 -12.54 -14.09 24.19
CA VAL A 43 -11.94 -13.70 22.89
C VAL A 43 -11.38 -12.27 22.99
N GLU A 44 -10.15 -12.09 22.54
CA GLU A 44 -9.50 -10.80 22.33
C GLU A 44 -9.29 -10.58 20.82
N ILE A 45 -9.76 -9.47 20.28
CA ILE A 45 -9.54 -9.08 18.88
C ILE A 45 -8.51 -7.95 18.86
N VAL A 46 -7.43 -8.13 18.13
CA VAL A 46 -6.35 -7.13 17.96
C VAL A 46 -6.21 -6.80 16.50
N LEU A 47 -6.34 -5.52 16.14
CA LEU A 47 -6.06 -5.01 14.80
C LEU A 47 -4.74 -4.24 14.81
N VAL A 48 -3.80 -4.65 13.97
CA VAL A 48 -2.52 -3.98 13.76
C VAL A 48 -2.53 -3.25 12.42
N SER A 49 -2.19 -1.97 12.44
CA SER A 49 -2.04 -1.18 11.21
C SER A 49 -0.99 -0.08 11.41
N ARG A 50 -0.26 0.24 10.34
CA ARG A 50 0.67 1.36 10.31
C ARG A 50 -0.04 2.71 10.43
N ASP A 51 -1.20 2.82 9.78
CA ASP A 51 -2.02 4.03 9.77
C ASP A 51 -3.21 3.87 10.74
N ASN A 52 -3.55 4.91 11.48
CA ASN A 52 -4.63 4.89 12.48
C ASN A 52 -6.03 5.16 11.90
N TYR A 53 -6.14 5.14 10.58
CA TYR A 53 -7.38 5.37 9.85
C TYR A 53 -7.61 4.35 8.74
N LEU A 54 -8.87 4.12 8.43
CA LEU A 54 -9.31 3.45 7.20
C LEU A 54 -9.42 4.50 6.09
N LEU A 55 -8.68 4.32 5.01
CA LEU A 55 -8.74 5.19 3.83
C LEU A 55 -9.82 4.71 2.86
N MET A 56 -10.70 5.63 2.45
CA MET A 56 -11.67 5.39 1.39
C MET A 56 -11.00 5.59 0.02
N THR A 57 -10.18 4.62 -0.37
CA THR A 57 -9.33 4.71 -1.57
C THR A 57 -10.05 5.12 -2.86
N PRO A 58 -11.33 4.75 -3.12
CA PRO A 58 -12.03 5.24 -4.31
C PRO A 58 -12.27 6.76 -4.36
N LEU A 59 -12.14 7.46 -3.22
CA LEU A 59 -12.25 8.91 -3.14
C LEU A 59 -10.89 9.63 -3.14
N LEU A 60 -9.79 8.87 -3.18
CA LEU A 60 -8.44 9.41 -3.11
C LEU A 60 -8.10 10.34 -4.30
N PHE A 61 -8.64 10.04 -5.47
CA PHE A 61 -8.47 10.85 -6.67
C PHE A 61 -9.01 12.27 -6.47
N GLU A 62 -10.16 12.41 -5.80
CA GLU A 62 -10.81 13.68 -5.51
C GLU A 62 -10.03 14.50 -4.43
N VAL A 63 -9.29 13.83 -3.56
CA VAL A 63 -8.33 14.50 -2.65
C VAL A 63 -7.16 15.10 -3.43
N CYS A 64 -6.63 14.34 -4.38
CA CYS A 64 -5.52 14.80 -5.22
C CYS A 64 -5.92 16.02 -6.06
N SER A 65 -7.14 16.06 -6.60
CA SER A 65 -7.67 17.20 -7.36
C SER A 65 -8.17 18.36 -6.47
N GLY A 66 -8.24 18.16 -5.16
CA GLY A 66 -8.77 19.16 -4.21
C GLY A 66 -10.28 19.28 -4.19
N ALA A 67 -11.01 18.37 -4.84
CA ALA A 67 -12.47 18.31 -4.80
C ALA A 67 -13.02 17.72 -3.48
N LEU A 68 -12.15 17.12 -2.66
CA LEU A 68 -12.45 16.53 -1.35
C LEU A 68 -11.33 16.81 -0.37
N ASP A 69 -11.68 17.24 0.86
CA ASP A 69 -10.72 17.38 1.94
C ASP A 69 -10.14 16.01 2.36
N SER A 70 -8.83 16.00 2.61
CA SER A 70 -8.08 14.79 2.96
C SER A 70 -8.58 14.08 4.22
N PHE A 71 -9.06 14.83 5.22
CA PHE A 71 -9.62 14.27 6.44
C PHE A 71 -11.01 13.67 6.25
N HIS A 72 -11.73 14.07 5.20
CA HIS A 72 -13.09 13.59 4.97
C HIS A 72 -13.12 12.20 4.32
N CYS A 73 -12.09 11.81 3.54
CA CYS A 73 -11.99 10.47 2.96
C CYS A 73 -11.38 9.42 3.89
N SER A 74 -10.97 9.80 5.10
CA SER A 74 -10.36 8.91 6.10
C SER A 74 -11.28 8.70 7.32
N VAL A 75 -11.29 7.50 7.89
CA VAL A 75 -12.11 7.14 9.06
C VAL A 75 -11.20 6.67 10.18
N PRO A 76 -11.11 7.37 11.35
CA PRO A 76 -10.30 6.91 12.46
C PRO A 76 -10.72 5.51 12.93
N ILE A 77 -9.79 4.57 12.94
CA ILE A 77 -10.06 3.17 13.30
C ILE A 77 -10.59 3.07 14.71
N ARG A 78 -10.00 3.82 15.66
CA ARG A 78 -10.44 3.84 17.08
C ARG A 78 -11.86 4.36 17.29
N ALA A 79 -12.36 5.22 16.39
CA ALA A 79 -13.74 5.70 16.45
C ALA A 79 -14.74 4.72 15.80
N PHE A 80 -14.26 3.92 14.85
CA PHE A 80 -15.07 2.95 14.12
C PHE A 80 -15.20 1.61 14.85
N LEU A 81 -14.10 1.13 15.46
CA LEU A 81 -14.03 -0.09 16.26
C LEU A 81 -14.12 0.23 17.74
N ARG A 82 -14.93 -0.51 18.49
CA ARG A 82 -15.23 -0.23 19.91
C ARG A 82 -14.66 -1.26 20.88
N ALA A 83 -14.63 -2.52 20.47
CA ALA A 83 -14.18 -3.65 21.30
C ALA A 83 -12.83 -4.22 20.84
N THR A 84 -12.38 -3.87 19.63
CA THR A 84 -11.09 -4.30 19.08
C THR A 84 -9.97 -3.47 19.70
N ARG A 85 -8.95 -4.13 20.20
CA ARG A 85 -7.70 -3.49 20.59
C ARG A 85 -6.95 -3.06 19.33
N PHE A 86 -6.84 -1.78 19.10
CA PHE A 86 -6.06 -1.24 17.97
C PHE A 86 -4.61 -0.97 18.38
N VAL A 87 -3.67 -1.50 17.60
CA VAL A 87 -2.22 -1.30 17.73
C VAL A 87 -1.71 -0.60 16.48
N GLU A 88 -1.23 0.65 16.65
CA GLU A 88 -0.56 1.38 15.59
C GLU A 88 0.90 0.94 15.54
N ALA A 89 1.23 0.12 14.54
CA ALA A 89 2.56 -0.45 14.36
C ALA A 89 2.74 -0.94 12.91
N THR A 90 4.00 -1.04 12.49
CA THR A 90 4.37 -1.69 11.23
C THR A 90 4.65 -3.16 11.50
N VAL A 91 4.02 -4.04 10.73
CA VAL A 91 4.31 -5.47 10.74
C VAL A 91 5.67 -5.68 10.05
N GLN A 92 6.63 -6.27 10.75
CA GLN A 92 7.95 -6.59 10.21
C GLN A 92 8.00 -8.00 9.62
N SER A 93 7.54 -8.98 10.40
CA SER A 93 7.51 -10.38 9.99
C SER A 93 6.43 -11.14 10.77
N VAL A 94 6.14 -12.35 10.31
CA VAL A 94 5.26 -13.32 10.98
C VAL A 94 5.98 -14.65 11.04
N ASP A 95 6.12 -15.19 12.25
CA ASP A 95 6.60 -16.54 12.51
C ASP A 95 5.36 -17.44 12.70
N LEU A 96 5.10 -18.29 11.70
CA LEU A 96 3.93 -19.16 11.68
C LEU A 96 4.08 -20.34 12.64
N GLU A 97 5.32 -20.83 12.84
CA GLU A 97 5.62 -21.97 13.74
C GLU A 97 5.42 -21.55 15.20
N ARG A 98 5.98 -20.39 15.59
CA ARG A 98 5.84 -19.86 16.94
C ARG A 98 4.51 -19.14 17.17
N ARG A 99 3.74 -18.89 16.11
CA ARG A 99 2.49 -18.11 16.12
C ARG A 99 2.68 -16.71 16.70
N VAL A 100 3.67 -16.00 16.21
CA VAL A 100 4.06 -14.68 16.70
C VAL A 100 4.21 -13.70 15.52
N VAL A 101 3.71 -12.49 15.70
CA VAL A 101 3.91 -11.35 14.79
C VAL A 101 4.95 -10.41 15.39
N GLN A 102 5.96 -10.08 14.62
CA GLN A 102 6.96 -9.06 14.97
C GLN A 102 6.48 -7.69 14.51
N LEU A 103 6.45 -6.75 15.44
CA LEU A 103 5.98 -5.39 15.21
C LEU A 103 7.09 -4.37 15.45
N ALA A 104 7.26 -3.42 14.52
CA ALA A 104 8.03 -2.22 14.74
C ALA A 104 7.10 -1.10 15.26
N GLY A 105 7.37 -0.60 16.45
CA GLY A 105 6.68 0.55 17.05
C GLY A 105 7.59 1.76 17.18
N HIS A 106 7.07 2.82 17.80
CA HIS A 106 7.82 4.07 17.99
C HIS A 106 9.06 3.96 18.89
N ALA A 107 9.20 2.92 19.72
CA ALA A 107 10.31 2.79 20.65
C ALA A 107 10.98 1.41 20.70
N GLU A 108 10.24 0.31 20.46
CA GLU A 108 10.78 -1.05 20.60
C GLU A 108 10.10 -2.03 19.64
N SER A 109 10.83 -3.04 19.21
CA SER A 109 10.26 -4.23 18.56
C SER A 109 9.43 -5.00 19.57
N ARG A 110 8.19 -5.36 19.22
CA ARG A 110 7.29 -6.11 20.09
C ARG A 110 6.80 -7.37 19.43
N GLU A 111 6.76 -8.44 20.19
CA GLU A 111 6.12 -9.68 19.81
C GLU A 111 4.63 -9.68 20.17
N LEU A 112 3.80 -10.13 19.24
CA LEU A 112 2.37 -10.32 19.45
C LEU A 112 1.99 -11.76 19.10
N ALA A 113 1.74 -12.58 20.11
CA ALA A 113 1.28 -13.94 19.92
C ALA A 113 -0.19 -13.99 19.50
N TYR A 114 -0.58 -15.01 18.71
CA TYR A 114 -1.94 -15.20 18.23
C TYR A 114 -2.39 -16.66 18.33
N ASP A 115 -3.70 -16.87 18.42
CA ASP A 115 -4.36 -18.15 18.25
C ASP A 115 -5.03 -18.26 16.87
N GLN A 116 -5.49 -17.10 16.31
CA GLN A 116 -5.99 -16.97 14.95
C GLN A 116 -5.34 -15.74 14.31
N LEU A 117 -4.89 -15.87 13.07
CA LEU A 117 -4.23 -14.79 12.33
C LEU A 117 -5.01 -14.45 11.06
N VAL A 118 -5.24 -13.16 10.83
CA VAL A 118 -5.86 -12.65 9.60
C VAL A 118 -4.87 -11.77 8.84
N LEU A 119 -4.49 -12.20 7.65
CA LEU A 119 -3.62 -11.47 6.74
C LEU A 119 -4.46 -10.58 5.83
N ALA A 120 -4.48 -9.27 6.12
CA ALA A 120 -5.21 -8.24 5.37
C ALA A 120 -4.28 -7.08 4.98
N LEU A 121 -2.99 -7.38 4.72
CA LEU A 121 -1.93 -6.41 4.46
C LEU A 121 -2.02 -5.72 3.09
N GLY A 122 -2.97 -6.14 2.25
CA GLY A 122 -3.22 -5.56 0.94
C GLY A 122 -2.05 -5.79 -0.03
N ALA A 123 -1.96 -4.90 -1.02
CA ALA A 123 -0.92 -4.92 -2.04
C ALA A 123 -0.20 -3.56 -2.09
N MET A 124 0.98 -3.54 -2.74
CA MET A 124 1.81 -2.36 -2.96
C MET A 124 1.99 -2.12 -4.46
N THR A 125 2.38 -0.91 -4.86
CA THR A 125 2.80 -0.65 -6.24
C THR A 125 4.08 -1.45 -6.56
N ASN A 126 4.08 -2.15 -7.67
CA ASN A 126 5.24 -2.95 -8.11
C ASN A 126 6.33 -2.05 -8.70
N ARG A 127 7.26 -1.63 -7.85
CA ARG A 127 8.41 -0.82 -8.27
C ARG A 127 9.48 -1.64 -9.01
N ALA A 128 9.52 -2.95 -8.83
CA ALA A 128 10.49 -3.82 -9.48
C ALA A 128 10.20 -4.06 -10.98
N MET A 129 9.01 -3.65 -11.46
CA MET A 129 8.59 -3.91 -12.84
C MET A 129 9.32 -3.04 -13.86
N ILE A 130 9.75 -1.83 -13.47
CA ILE A 130 10.41 -0.87 -14.37
C ILE A 130 11.68 -0.36 -13.68
N PRO A 131 12.88 -0.52 -14.28
CA PRO A 131 14.11 0.08 -13.76
C PRO A 131 13.96 1.58 -13.54
N GLY A 132 14.54 2.11 -12.47
CA GLY A 132 14.47 3.53 -12.13
C GLY A 132 13.10 4.00 -11.59
N SER A 133 12.20 3.07 -11.24
CA SER A 133 10.85 3.39 -10.75
C SER A 133 10.83 4.20 -9.43
N GLU A 134 11.95 4.28 -8.72
CA GLU A 134 12.15 5.18 -7.58
C GLU A 134 12.06 6.65 -7.97
N ASN A 135 12.29 7.00 -9.23
CA ASN A 135 12.16 8.34 -9.78
C ASN A 135 10.70 8.72 -10.12
N ALA A 136 9.76 7.79 -9.96
CA ALA A 136 8.32 8.04 -10.17
C ALA A 136 7.56 8.16 -8.85
N LEU A 137 6.55 9.03 -8.85
CA LEU A 137 5.54 9.11 -7.78
C LEU A 137 4.62 7.90 -7.87
N THR A 138 4.14 7.43 -6.72
CA THR A 138 3.09 6.40 -6.64
C THR A 138 1.76 7.03 -6.23
N PHE A 139 0.67 6.27 -6.38
CA PHE A 139 -0.65 6.74 -6.00
C PHE A 139 -1.45 5.62 -5.31
N LYS A 140 -1.31 5.51 -4.00
CA LYS A 140 -2.00 4.49 -3.19
C LYS A 140 -2.39 4.97 -1.79
N THR A 141 -1.65 5.91 -1.21
CA THR A 141 -1.87 6.41 0.15
C THR A 141 -2.39 7.84 0.13
N LEU A 142 -2.91 8.29 1.28
CA LEU A 142 -3.31 9.70 1.45
C LEU A 142 -2.12 10.64 1.28
N GLY A 143 -0.95 10.22 1.78
CA GLY A 143 0.29 10.96 1.59
C GLY A 143 0.68 11.10 0.11
N ASP A 144 0.50 10.04 -0.69
CA ASP A 144 0.77 10.09 -2.13
C ASP A 144 -0.12 11.14 -2.84
N ALA A 145 -1.41 11.18 -2.50
CA ALA A 145 -2.34 12.14 -3.11
C ALA A 145 -1.98 13.60 -2.78
N LEU A 146 -1.63 13.88 -1.52
CA LEU A 146 -1.21 15.21 -1.08
C LEU A 146 0.15 15.60 -1.68
N LEU A 147 1.09 14.67 -1.74
CA LEU A 147 2.40 14.89 -2.36
C LEU A 147 2.25 15.18 -3.85
N LEU A 148 1.45 14.39 -4.57
CA LEU A 148 1.22 14.57 -6.00
C LEU A 148 0.55 15.93 -6.29
N ARG A 149 -0.46 16.32 -5.51
CA ARG A 149 -1.09 17.62 -5.61
C ARG A 149 -0.05 18.76 -5.42
N THR A 150 0.70 18.69 -4.33
CA THR A 150 1.74 19.70 -4.00
C THR A 150 2.82 19.76 -5.09
N HIS A 151 3.24 18.60 -5.61
CA HIS A 151 4.24 18.50 -6.67
C HIS A 151 3.75 19.16 -7.96
N ILE A 152 2.50 18.93 -8.37
CA ILE A 152 1.94 19.57 -9.58
C ILE A 152 1.92 21.07 -9.42
N ILE A 153 1.42 21.60 -8.30
CA ILE A 153 1.44 23.03 -8.03
C ILE A 153 2.86 23.60 -8.13
N GLU A 154 3.84 22.91 -7.52
CA GLU A 154 5.24 23.33 -7.61
C GLU A 154 5.78 23.36 -9.05
N ARG A 155 5.38 22.40 -9.91
CA ARG A 155 5.76 22.43 -11.33
C ARG A 155 5.18 23.65 -12.05
N PHE A 156 3.96 24.04 -11.73
CA PHE A 156 3.33 25.24 -12.27
C PHE A 156 4.01 26.53 -11.79
N GLU A 157 4.34 26.66 -10.49
CA GLU A 157 5.11 27.78 -9.97
C GLU A 157 6.46 27.96 -10.68
N ARG A 158 7.18 26.83 -10.90
CA ARG A 158 8.45 26.87 -11.63
C ARG A 158 8.27 27.20 -13.10
N ALA A 159 7.24 26.66 -13.74
CA ALA A 159 6.96 26.91 -15.15
C ALA A 159 6.54 28.37 -15.42
N ASP A 160 5.89 29.03 -14.46
CA ASP A 160 5.47 30.43 -14.60
C ASP A 160 6.65 31.42 -14.69
N ILE A 161 7.80 31.05 -14.10
CA ILE A 161 9.03 31.87 -14.12
C ILE A 161 10.11 31.31 -15.06
N GLU A 162 9.90 30.14 -15.68
CA GLU A 162 10.88 29.53 -16.60
C GLU A 162 10.85 30.24 -17.96
N SER A 163 12.01 30.68 -18.41
CA SER A 163 12.20 31.38 -19.70
C SER A 163 12.57 30.45 -20.85
N ASP A 164 13.17 29.28 -20.55
CA ASP A 164 13.51 28.28 -21.56
C ASP A 164 12.25 27.48 -21.96
N PRO A 165 11.82 27.55 -23.23
CA PRO A 165 10.61 26.89 -23.68
C PRO A 165 10.63 25.36 -23.53
N GLU A 166 11.80 24.72 -23.71
CA GLU A 166 11.92 23.25 -23.61
C GLU A 166 11.82 22.80 -22.17
N ARG A 167 12.52 23.48 -21.24
CA ARG A 167 12.41 23.23 -19.80
C ARG A 167 11.01 23.47 -19.28
N LYS A 168 10.37 24.55 -19.74
CA LYS A 168 8.98 24.87 -19.40
C LYS A 168 8.04 23.76 -19.86
N ARG A 169 8.20 23.29 -21.09
CA ARG A 169 7.42 22.16 -21.63
C ARG A 169 7.63 20.89 -20.80
N ALA A 170 8.86 20.58 -20.43
CA ALA A 170 9.17 19.43 -19.58
C ALA A 170 8.48 19.57 -18.21
N LEU A 171 8.57 20.73 -17.55
CA LEU A 171 7.89 20.99 -16.27
C LEU A 171 6.37 20.78 -16.33
N LEU A 172 5.74 21.15 -17.46
CA LEU A 172 4.30 21.05 -17.68
C LEU A 172 3.86 19.70 -18.32
N THR A 173 4.79 18.75 -18.51
CA THR A 173 4.46 17.42 -18.99
C THR A 173 4.26 16.47 -17.81
N LEU A 174 3.07 15.82 -17.76
CA LEU A 174 2.69 14.80 -16.80
C LEU A 174 2.59 13.44 -17.51
N VAL A 175 3.35 12.45 -17.06
CA VAL A 175 3.33 11.09 -17.59
C VAL A 175 2.74 10.15 -16.54
N ILE A 176 1.69 9.41 -16.92
CA ILE A 176 1.09 8.36 -16.11
C ILE A 176 1.40 7.01 -16.76
N ILE A 177 2.11 6.16 -16.06
CA ILE A 177 2.51 4.83 -16.52
C ILE A 177 1.53 3.81 -15.94
N GLY A 178 0.74 3.19 -16.82
CA GLY A 178 -0.31 2.23 -16.50
C GLY A 178 -1.70 2.76 -16.79
N GLY A 179 -2.30 2.26 -17.88
CA GLY A 179 -3.64 2.62 -18.34
C GLY A 179 -4.76 1.71 -17.80
N GLY A 180 -4.57 1.09 -16.63
CA GLY A 180 -5.65 0.45 -15.86
C GLY A 180 -6.59 1.46 -15.24
N LEU A 181 -7.60 0.98 -14.48
CA LEU A 181 -8.61 1.84 -13.88
C LEU A 181 -8.02 3.00 -13.06
N VAL A 182 -7.00 2.71 -12.23
CA VAL A 182 -6.34 3.72 -11.38
C VAL A 182 -5.68 4.83 -12.20
N GLY A 183 -4.91 4.47 -13.23
CA GLY A 183 -4.24 5.46 -14.09
C GLY A 183 -5.22 6.32 -14.89
N VAL A 184 -6.32 5.72 -15.36
CA VAL A 184 -7.39 6.42 -16.08
C VAL A 184 -8.15 7.39 -15.17
N GLU A 185 -8.53 6.97 -13.95
CA GLU A 185 -9.19 7.85 -12.97
C GLU A 185 -8.27 9.01 -12.59
N LEU A 186 -6.98 8.72 -12.35
CA LEU A 186 -6.00 9.75 -12.01
C LEU A 186 -5.81 10.75 -13.16
N PHE A 187 -5.68 10.26 -14.41
CA PHE A 187 -5.58 11.10 -15.60
C PHE A 187 -6.78 12.05 -15.71
N GLY A 188 -8.00 11.52 -15.54
CA GLY A 188 -9.23 12.31 -15.60
C GLY A 188 -9.32 13.38 -14.51
N GLU A 189 -8.96 13.05 -13.28
CA GLU A 189 -9.01 13.99 -12.15
C GLU A 189 -7.87 15.02 -12.21
N LEU A 190 -6.66 14.64 -12.63
CA LEU A 190 -5.55 15.59 -12.78
C LEU A 190 -5.75 16.55 -13.94
N THR A 191 -6.34 16.11 -15.06
CA THR A 191 -6.69 17.04 -16.14
C THR A 191 -7.72 18.07 -15.66
N ALA A 192 -8.73 17.66 -14.91
CA ALA A 192 -9.71 18.56 -14.33
C ALA A 192 -9.10 19.51 -13.29
N PHE A 193 -8.16 19.03 -12.48
CA PHE A 193 -7.41 19.85 -11.53
C PHE A 193 -6.62 20.95 -12.25
N VAL A 194 -5.86 20.56 -13.28
CA VAL A 194 -5.06 21.50 -14.08
C VAL A 194 -5.93 22.51 -14.83
N ASP A 195 -7.07 22.11 -15.36
CA ASP A 195 -8.05 23.02 -15.97
C ASP A 195 -8.51 24.11 -14.97
N GLY A 196 -8.62 23.74 -13.69
CA GLY A 196 -9.01 24.67 -12.63
C GLY A 196 -7.89 25.61 -12.19
N ILE A 197 -6.63 25.15 -12.14
CA ILE A 197 -5.51 25.95 -11.61
C ILE A 197 -4.79 26.77 -12.66
N ALA A 198 -4.69 26.31 -13.91
CA ALA A 198 -3.95 27.00 -14.97
C ALA A 198 -4.30 28.50 -15.13
N PRO A 199 -5.57 28.93 -14.99
CA PRO A 199 -5.94 30.35 -15.12
C PRO A 199 -5.36 31.29 -14.06
N TYR A 200 -4.76 30.76 -12.98
CA TYR A 200 -4.10 31.58 -11.96
C TYR A 200 -2.66 31.97 -12.34
N TYR A 201 -2.05 31.24 -13.29
CA TYR A 201 -0.68 31.46 -13.75
C TYR A 201 -0.66 32.31 -15.02
N LYS A 202 0.04 33.45 -14.97
CA LYS A 202 0.00 34.47 -16.07
C LYS A 202 0.84 34.04 -17.27
N HIS A 203 1.88 33.27 -17.04
CA HIS A 203 2.85 32.87 -18.07
C HIS A 203 2.72 31.41 -18.44
N VAL A 204 1.72 30.67 -17.95
CA VAL A 204 1.43 29.29 -18.31
C VAL A 204 0.11 29.24 -19.09
N ASN A 205 0.15 28.87 -20.36
CA ASN A 205 -1.05 28.58 -21.11
C ASN A 205 -1.50 27.14 -20.84
N ARG A 206 -2.82 26.92 -20.79
CA ARG A 206 -3.37 25.57 -20.61
C ARG A 206 -2.94 24.61 -21.73
N ASP A 207 -2.75 25.12 -22.94
CA ASP A 207 -2.32 24.34 -24.12
C ASP A 207 -0.84 23.88 -24.04
N ASP A 208 -0.03 24.51 -23.18
CA ASP A 208 1.35 24.11 -22.94
C ASP A 208 1.42 22.84 -22.04
N VAL A 209 0.34 22.52 -21.32
CA VAL A 209 0.30 21.39 -20.42
C VAL A 209 -0.03 20.10 -21.16
N ARG A 210 0.85 19.13 -21.06
CA ARG A 210 0.73 17.83 -21.72
C ARG A 210 0.48 16.73 -20.71
N PHE A 211 -0.49 15.89 -21.01
CA PHE A 211 -0.80 14.66 -20.25
C PHE A 211 -0.58 13.44 -21.14
N VAL A 212 0.28 12.53 -20.70
CA VAL A 212 0.58 11.29 -21.45
C VAL A 212 0.22 10.09 -20.60
N LEU A 213 -0.71 9.26 -21.08
CA LEU A 213 -1.05 7.98 -20.48
C LEU A 213 -0.38 6.85 -21.28
N LEU A 214 0.52 6.13 -20.65
CA LEU A 214 1.26 5.03 -21.26
C LEU A 214 0.66 3.69 -20.83
N GLN A 215 0.32 2.84 -21.81
CA GLN A 215 -0.24 1.52 -21.60
C GLN A 215 0.44 0.47 -22.48
N GLY A 216 0.96 -0.61 -21.85
CA GLY A 216 1.60 -1.71 -22.56
C GLY A 216 0.61 -2.59 -23.35
N ALA A 217 -0.64 -2.70 -22.91
CA ALA A 217 -1.66 -3.46 -23.60
C ALA A 217 -2.24 -2.72 -24.84
N GLU A 218 -3.03 -3.43 -25.63
CA GLU A 218 -3.67 -2.87 -26.85
C GLU A 218 -4.70 -1.77 -26.56
N ARG A 219 -5.28 -1.76 -25.33
CA ARG A 219 -6.29 -0.78 -24.91
C ARG A 219 -6.08 -0.39 -23.46
N ILE A 220 -6.57 0.77 -23.10
CA ILE A 220 -6.69 1.15 -21.69
C ILE A 220 -7.81 0.37 -21.00
N MET A 221 -7.75 0.23 -19.66
CA MET A 221 -8.75 -0.47 -18.85
C MET A 221 -9.11 -1.87 -19.39
N PRO A 222 -8.12 -2.77 -19.57
CA PRO A 222 -8.39 -4.10 -20.14
C PRO A 222 -9.37 -4.94 -19.29
N GLU A 223 -9.50 -4.61 -18.01
CA GLU A 223 -10.41 -5.23 -17.04
C GLU A 223 -11.86 -4.76 -17.16
N ILE A 224 -12.13 -3.70 -17.92
CA ILE A 224 -13.46 -3.09 -18.10
C ILE A 224 -14.10 -3.57 -19.40
N ASP A 225 -15.45 -3.57 -19.44
CA ASP A 225 -16.22 -3.82 -20.66
C ASP A 225 -15.68 -2.96 -21.82
N PRO A 226 -15.40 -3.55 -23.02
CA PRO A 226 -14.77 -2.85 -24.13
C PRO A 226 -15.49 -1.55 -24.53
N HIS A 227 -16.82 -1.54 -24.56
CA HIS A 227 -17.57 -0.34 -24.93
C HIS A 227 -17.44 0.80 -23.92
N LEU A 228 -17.30 0.46 -22.62
CA LEU A 228 -17.06 1.45 -21.56
C LEU A 228 -15.62 1.93 -21.58
N ALA A 229 -14.66 1.06 -21.87
CA ALA A 229 -13.25 1.41 -22.01
C ALA A 229 -13.06 2.36 -23.21
N ASP A 230 -13.66 2.07 -24.36
CA ASP A 230 -13.64 2.94 -25.56
C ASP A 230 -14.32 4.29 -25.30
N TYR A 231 -15.41 4.28 -24.51
CA TYR A 231 -16.04 5.54 -24.10
C TYR A 231 -15.06 6.36 -23.25
N GLY A 232 -14.40 5.73 -22.27
CA GLY A 232 -13.40 6.38 -21.41
C GLY A 232 -12.24 6.96 -22.22
N ALA A 233 -11.67 6.19 -23.15
CA ALA A 233 -10.61 6.64 -24.04
C ALA A 233 -11.00 7.91 -24.80
N ARG A 234 -12.15 7.87 -25.51
CA ARG A 234 -12.66 9.03 -26.27
C ARG A 234 -12.91 10.26 -25.40
N VAL A 235 -13.35 10.09 -24.15
CA VAL A 235 -13.56 11.23 -23.22
C VAL A 235 -12.24 11.84 -22.82
N LEU A 236 -11.21 11.03 -22.54
CA LEU A 236 -9.90 11.53 -22.14
C LEU A 236 -9.14 12.16 -23.31
N GLU A 237 -9.15 11.54 -24.50
CA GLU A 237 -8.48 12.04 -25.71
C GLU A 237 -8.98 13.43 -26.14
N ARG A 238 -10.21 13.78 -25.79
CA ARG A 238 -10.78 15.11 -26.06
C ARG A 238 -10.33 16.19 -25.08
N ARG A 239 -9.56 15.84 -24.05
CA ARG A 239 -9.01 16.82 -23.11
C ARG A 239 -7.85 17.55 -23.74
N THR A 240 -7.72 18.83 -23.46
CA THR A 240 -6.60 19.65 -23.94
C THR A 240 -5.26 19.03 -23.49
N GLY A 241 -4.33 18.87 -24.43
CA GLY A 241 -3.00 18.32 -24.17
C GLY A 241 -2.97 16.83 -23.81
N ALA A 242 -4.09 16.11 -23.95
CA ALA A 242 -4.18 14.68 -23.64
C ALA A 242 -3.63 13.81 -24.77
N GLU A 243 -2.81 12.83 -24.40
CA GLU A 243 -2.24 11.83 -25.28
C GLU A 243 -2.31 10.45 -24.63
N ILE A 244 -2.93 9.48 -25.32
CA ILE A 244 -2.99 8.10 -24.86
C ILE A 244 -2.14 7.23 -25.82
N ARG A 245 -1.10 6.59 -25.28
CA ARG A 245 -0.24 5.66 -26.02
C ARG A 245 -0.47 4.25 -25.52
N THR A 246 -1.11 3.44 -26.33
CA THR A 246 -1.24 2.00 -26.11
C THR A 246 -0.09 1.25 -26.79
N LYS A 247 0.09 -0.05 -26.49
CA LYS A 247 1.20 -0.88 -27.01
C LYS A 247 2.59 -0.27 -26.75
N THR A 248 2.70 0.59 -25.73
CA THR A 248 3.91 1.33 -25.42
C THR A 248 4.55 0.76 -24.16
N VAL A 249 5.77 0.27 -24.30
CA VAL A 249 6.55 -0.30 -23.19
C VAL A 249 7.54 0.73 -22.68
N VAL A 250 7.45 1.01 -21.38
CA VAL A 250 8.45 1.81 -20.66
C VAL A 250 9.64 0.90 -20.32
N ARG A 251 10.84 1.31 -20.73
CA ARG A 251 12.08 0.57 -20.49
C ARG A 251 12.73 0.97 -19.16
N GLU A 252 12.76 2.28 -18.91
CA GLU A 252 13.43 2.83 -17.74
C GLU A 252 12.84 4.20 -17.38
N ILE A 253 12.95 4.58 -16.11
CA ILE A 253 12.56 5.89 -15.60
C ILE A 253 13.79 6.56 -15.00
N GLU A 254 14.24 7.63 -15.63
CA GLU A 254 15.30 8.50 -15.12
C GLU A 254 14.69 9.74 -14.43
N PRO A 255 15.48 10.50 -13.66
CA PRO A 255 15.01 11.79 -13.11
C PRO A 255 14.56 12.73 -14.25
N GLY A 256 13.25 13.02 -14.29
CA GLY A 256 12.65 13.91 -15.30
C GLY A 256 12.49 13.30 -16.69
N LYS A 257 12.73 11.99 -16.89
CA LYS A 257 12.65 11.34 -18.21
C LYS A 257 12.04 9.95 -18.13
N VAL A 258 11.28 9.58 -19.15
CA VAL A 258 10.75 8.23 -19.36
C VAL A 258 11.29 7.68 -20.67
N GLN A 259 12.07 6.62 -20.58
CA GLN A 259 12.64 5.90 -21.74
C GLN A 259 11.63 4.89 -22.27
N LEU A 260 11.25 5.01 -23.53
CA LEU A 260 10.34 4.11 -24.22
C LEU A 260 11.10 3.21 -25.21
N SER A 261 10.40 2.26 -25.80
CA SER A 261 10.94 1.46 -26.89
C SER A 261 11.19 2.27 -28.16
N ASP A 262 10.48 3.38 -28.36
CA ASP A 262 10.42 4.21 -29.56
C ASP A 262 10.81 5.67 -29.32
N GLY A 263 11.47 5.98 -28.21
CA GLY A 263 11.93 7.32 -27.89
C GLY A 263 11.94 7.66 -26.41
N THR A 264 12.02 8.94 -26.11
CA THR A 264 12.10 9.48 -24.75
C THR A 264 11.06 10.57 -24.57
N ILE A 265 10.46 10.63 -23.37
CA ILE A 265 9.58 11.73 -22.94
C ILE A 265 10.23 12.43 -21.76
N GLU A 266 10.51 13.72 -21.89
CA GLU A 266 10.87 14.58 -20.76
C GLU A 266 9.60 14.99 -20.03
N ALA A 267 9.59 14.84 -18.70
CA ALA A 267 8.41 15.09 -17.88
C ALA A 267 8.77 15.59 -16.49
N GLY A 268 8.16 16.69 -16.07
CA GLY A 268 8.26 17.23 -14.72
C GLY A 268 7.54 16.39 -13.68
N THR A 269 6.57 15.58 -14.12
CA THR A 269 5.78 14.70 -13.25
C THR A 269 5.66 13.31 -13.87
N ILE A 270 6.18 12.29 -13.21
CA ILE A 270 6.10 10.89 -13.63
C ILE A 270 5.38 10.12 -12.52
N ILE A 271 4.31 9.41 -12.89
CA ILE A 271 3.44 8.68 -11.95
C ILE A 271 3.38 7.21 -12.36
N LEU A 272 3.74 6.31 -11.44
CA LEU A 272 3.62 4.87 -11.64
C LEU A 272 2.29 4.37 -11.07
N ALA A 273 1.33 4.10 -11.97
CA ALA A 273 0.02 3.53 -11.67
C ALA A 273 -0.12 2.08 -12.21
N ALA A 274 1.01 1.45 -12.58
CA ALA A 274 1.05 0.12 -13.16
C ALA A 274 1.44 -0.94 -12.13
N GLY A 275 0.69 -2.06 -12.16
CA GLY A 275 1.01 -3.26 -11.39
C GLY A 275 0.89 -3.09 -9.87
N ILE A 276 0.36 -4.12 -9.24
CA ILE A 276 0.36 -4.27 -7.79
C ILE A 276 0.95 -5.63 -7.45
N VAL A 277 1.64 -5.71 -6.31
CA VAL A 277 2.16 -6.93 -5.72
C VAL A 277 1.80 -6.99 -4.25
N PRO A 278 1.63 -8.17 -3.66
CA PRO A 278 1.45 -8.30 -2.22
C PRO A 278 2.60 -7.64 -1.44
N SER A 279 2.33 -7.23 -0.20
CA SER A 279 3.34 -6.58 0.65
C SER A 279 4.58 -7.46 0.84
N SER A 280 5.74 -6.84 1.16
CA SER A 280 6.99 -7.55 1.43
C SER A 280 6.86 -8.58 2.56
N VAL A 281 6.05 -8.29 3.57
CA VAL A 281 5.74 -9.25 4.65
C VAL A 281 5.06 -10.49 4.08
N VAL A 282 4.07 -10.32 3.19
CA VAL A 282 3.39 -11.45 2.52
C VAL A 282 4.38 -12.21 1.62
N ALA A 283 5.24 -11.48 0.90
CA ALA A 283 6.25 -12.11 0.05
C ALA A 283 7.22 -13.02 0.84
N ALA A 284 7.57 -12.63 2.08
CA ALA A 284 8.47 -13.38 2.96
C ALA A 284 7.81 -14.57 3.69
N LEU A 285 6.47 -14.64 3.74
CA LEU A 285 5.78 -15.73 4.46
C LEU A 285 6.07 -17.10 3.82
N PRO A 286 6.32 -18.16 4.62
CA PRO A 286 6.52 -19.53 4.13
C PRO A 286 5.18 -20.24 3.85
N VAL A 287 4.34 -19.64 2.99
CA VAL A 287 3.05 -20.19 2.55
C VAL A 287 3.02 -20.34 1.04
N THR A 288 2.16 -21.22 0.54
CA THR A 288 1.97 -21.38 -0.92
C THR A 288 1.49 -20.09 -1.56
N LYS A 289 2.16 -19.68 -2.63
CA LYS A 289 1.85 -18.47 -3.40
C LYS A 289 1.65 -18.78 -4.88
N ASP A 290 0.85 -17.96 -5.55
CA ASP A 290 0.74 -17.99 -7.00
C ASP A 290 1.97 -17.34 -7.67
N ILE A 291 1.99 -17.35 -9.00
CA ILE A 291 3.08 -16.75 -9.81
C ILE A 291 3.20 -15.23 -9.65
N ARG A 292 2.18 -14.56 -9.09
CA ARG A 292 2.17 -13.12 -8.82
C ARG A 292 2.49 -12.80 -7.35
N GLY A 293 2.74 -13.84 -6.52
CA GLY A 293 3.07 -13.71 -5.11
C GLY A 293 1.87 -13.61 -4.16
N HIS A 294 0.63 -13.80 -4.64
CA HIS A 294 -0.55 -13.84 -3.77
C HIS A 294 -0.61 -15.15 -3.01
N ILE A 295 -1.08 -15.10 -1.77
CA ILE A 295 -1.28 -16.29 -0.93
C ILE A 295 -2.38 -17.15 -1.55
N VAL A 296 -2.09 -18.44 -1.76
CA VAL A 296 -3.10 -19.42 -2.18
C VAL A 296 -3.90 -19.85 -0.96
N VAL A 297 -5.21 -19.58 -0.98
CA VAL A 297 -6.15 -19.98 0.07
C VAL A 297 -7.20 -20.95 -0.47
N ASN A 298 -7.81 -21.71 0.43
CA ASN A 298 -8.95 -22.55 0.09
C ASN A 298 -10.24 -21.70 -0.08
N ALA A 299 -11.35 -22.34 -0.46
CA ALA A 299 -12.63 -21.66 -0.66
C ALA A 299 -13.17 -20.96 0.59
N THR A 300 -12.71 -21.36 1.79
CA THR A 300 -13.10 -20.74 3.06
C THR A 300 -12.17 -19.60 3.50
N MET A 301 -11.18 -19.24 2.66
CA MET A 301 -10.15 -18.23 2.88
C MET A 301 -9.09 -18.59 3.94
N GLN A 302 -8.86 -19.89 4.18
CA GLN A 302 -7.79 -20.39 5.04
C GLN A 302 -6.55 -20.78 4.22
N CYS A 303 -5.36 -20.60 4.80
CA CYS A 303 -4.12 -21.19 4.30
C CYS A 303 -4.11 -22.69 4.53
N GLN A 304 -3.80 -23.49 3.49
CA GLN A 304 -3.95 -24.96 3.57
C GLN A 304 -3.11 -25.60 4.67
N ALA A 305 -1.85 -25.18 4.84
CA ALA A 305 -0.93 -25.74 5.83
C ALA A 305 -1.14 -25.16 7.25
N HIS A 306 -1.88 -24.06 7.38
CA HIS A 306 -2.08 -23.31 8.63
C HIS A 306 -3.55 -22.97 8.78
N PRO A 307 -4.39 -23.85 9.33
CA PRO A 307 -5.84 -23.64 9.45
C PRO A 307 -6.23 -22.47 10.38
N GLU A 308 -5.31 -22.03 11.24
CA GLU A 308 -5.45 -20.84 12.07
C GLU A 308 -5.12 -19.53 11.33
N VAL A 309 -4.61 -19.61 10.09
CA VAL A 309 -4.21 -18.45 9.28
C VAL A 309 -5.20 -18.24 8.14
N TRP A 310 -5.75 -17.06 8.09
CA TRP A 310 -6.76 -16.61 7.15
C TRP A 310 -6.22 -15.45 6.32
N ALA A 311 -6.66 -15.31 5.06
CA ALA A 311 -6.27 -14.17 4.26
C ALA A 311 -7.43 -13.62 3.44
N LEU A 312 -7.48 -12.28 3.25
CA LEU A 312 -8.51 -11.58 2.50
C LEU A 312 -7.99 -10.28 1.87
N GLY A 313 -8.76 -9.72 0.97
CA GLY A 313 -8.43 -8.51 0.22
C GLY A 313 -7.39 -8.77 -0.86
N ASP A 314 -6.45 -7.82 -1.04
CA ASP A 314 -5.45 -7.91 -2.13
C ASP A 314 -4.29 -8.88 -1.82
N CYS A 315 -4.21 -9.44 -0.60
CA CYS A 315 -3.13 -10.39 -0.24
C CYS A 315 -3.29 -11.76 -0.87
N PRO A 316 -4.48 -12.44 -0.78
CA PRO A 316 -4.67 -13.77 -1.31
C PRO A 316 -5.19 -13.75 -2.75
N GLN A 317 -5.04 -14.90 -3.41
CA GLN A 317 -5.83 -15.26 -4.57
C GLN A 317 -7.02 -16.12 -4.11
N ILE A 318 -8.22 -15.55 -4.13
CA ILE A 318 -9.46 -16.26 -3.79
C ILE A 318 -10.15 -16.67 -5.07
N MET A 319 -10.41 -17.98 -5.24
CA MET A 319 -11.03 -18.53 -6.45
C MET A 319 -12.55 -18.50 -6.35
N ALA A 320 -13.21 -18.01 -7.37
CA ALA A 320 -14.65 -18.13 -7.53
C ALA A 320 -15.04 -19.57 -7.91
N PRO A 321 -16.29 -20.01 -7.67
CA PRO A 321 -16.75 -21.35 -8.06
C PRO A 321 -16.55 -21.70 -9.53
N GLY A 322 -16.45 -20.69 -10.40
CA GLY A 322 -16.17 -20.86 -11.84
C GLY A 322 -14.69 -21.04 -12.21
N GLY A 323 -13.78 -21.16 -11.22
CA GLY A 323 -12.35 -21.38 -11.45
C GLY A 323 -11.54 -20.12 -11.81
N ASN A 324 -12.16 -18.94 -11.89
CA ASN A 324 -11.46 -17.68 -12.07
C ASN A 324 -11.22 -17.00 -10.71
N PRO A 325 -10.10 -16.27 -10.53
CA PRO A 325 -9.89 -15.49 -9.32
C PRO A 325 -10.87 -14.31 -9.23
N TYR A 326 -11.30 -14.00 -8.00
CA TYR A 326 -12.00 -12.75 -7.76
C TYR A 326 -11.07 -11.55 -7.99
N PRO A 327 -11.56 -10.44 -8.57
CA PRO A 327 -10.76 -9.24 -8.75
C PRO A 327 -10.49 -8.54 -7.41
N ASN A 328 -9.30 -7.94 -7.28
CA ASN A 328 -8.88 -7.19 -6.11
C ASN A 328 -9.62 -5.84 -6.03
N LEU A 329 -10.85 -5.85 -5.56
CA LEU A 329 -11.72 -4.69 -5.43
C LEU A 329 -12.18 -4.50 -3.98
N ALA A 330 -12.31 -3.25 -3.55
CA ALA A 330 -12.80 -2.93 -2.21
C ALA A 330 -14.16 -3.59 -1.88
N GLN A 331 -15.06 -3.73 -2.87
CA GLN A 331 -16.34 -4.40 -2.69
C GLN A 331 -16.19 -5.90 -2.36
N HIS A 332 -15.15 -6.57 -2.90
CA HIS A 332 -14.85 -7.97 -2.58
C HIS A 332 -14.30 -8.05 -1.16
N ALA A 333 -13.29 -7.26 -0.83
CA ALA A 333 -12.69 -7.21 0.51
C ALA A 333 -13.73 -6.99 1.63
N LEU A 334 -14.75 -6.17 1.39
CA LEU A 334 -15.87 -5.94 2.34
C LEU A 334 -16.72 -7.20 2.55
N ARG A 335 -16.98 -8.01 1.52
CA ARG A 335 -17.79 -9.24 1.59
C ARG A 335 -16.96 -10.41 2.13
N GLU A 336 -15.72 -10.49 1.69
CA GLU A 336 -14.74 -11.42 2.24
C GLU A 336 -14.60 -11.24 3.75
N ALA A 337 -14.48 -10.00 4.23
CA ALA A 337 -14.40 -9.68 5.64
C ALA A 337 -15.58 -10.22 6.46
N LYS A 338 -16.80 -10.13 5.90
CA LYS A 338 -18.01 -10.66 6.55
C LYS A 338 -17.98 -12.18 6.63
N THR A 339 -17.67 -12.86 5.53
CA THR A 339 -17.61 -14.33 5.48
C THR A 339 -16.46 -14.85 6.34
N LEU A 340 -15.28 -14.25 6.25
CA LEU A 340 -14.11 -14.63 7.04
C LEU A 340 -14.36 -14.50 8.55
N ALA A 341 -14.95 -13.39 8.99
CA ALA A 341 -15.32 -13.21 10.40
C ALA A 341 -16.30 -14.30 10.89
N LYS A 342 -17.29 -14.67 10.06
CA LYS A 342 -18.23 -15.77 10.34
C LYS A 342 -17.47 -17.12 10.42
N ASN A 343 -16.54 -17.35 9.49
CA ASN A 343 -15.74 -18.57 9.44
C ASN A 343 -14.82 -18.73 10.66
N ILE A 344 -14.15 -17.65 11.07
CA ILE A 344 -13.37 -17.65 12.31
C ILE A 344 -14.28 -17.95 13.51
N PHE A 345 -15.43 -17.28 13.60
CA PHE A 345 -16.40 -17.56 14.68
C PHE A 345 -16.89 -19.00 14.67
N PHE A 346 -17.12 -19.59 13.51
CA PHE A 346 -17.47 -21.01 13.39
C PHE A 346 -16.35 -21.92 13.87
N ALA A 347 -15.11 -21.70 13.40
CA ALA A 347 -13.95 -22.46 13.82
C ALA A 347 -13.75 -22.42 15.34
N LEU A 348 -13.92 -21.25 15.99
CA LEU A 348 -13.86 -21.11 17.45
C LEU A 348 -14.95 -21.88 18.20
N ASN A 349 -16.04 -22.28 17.54
CA ASN A 349 -17.14 -23.05 18.10
C ASN A 349 -17.20 -24.49 17.56
N GLY A 350 -16.12 -24.99 16.96
CA GLY A 350 -16.04 -26.35 16.42
C GLY A 350 -16.93 -26.61 15.20
N ARG A 351 -17.38 -25.56 14.50
CA ARG A 351 -18.23 -25.65 13.31
C ARG A 351 -17.37 -25.48 12.05
N ALA A 352 -17.73 -26.17 10.99
CA ALA A 352 -17.05 -26.07 9.72
C ALA A 352 -17.22 -24.67 9.07
N PRO A 353 -16.13 -24.07 8.54
CA PRO A 353 -16.20 -22.83 7.77
C PRO A 353 -16.96 -23.01 6.44
N GLU A 354 -17.58 -21.94 5.95
CA GLU A 354 -18.34 -21.90 4.71
C GLU A 354 -17.52 -21.28 3.57
N PRO A 355 -17.69 -21.73 2.30
CA PRO A 355 -17.02 -21.14 1.17
C PRO A 355 -17.46 -19.69 0.94
N PHE A 356 -16.53 -18.84 0.48
CA PHE A 356 -16.84 -17.50 0.02
C PHE A 356 -17.42 -17.55 -1.39
N VAL A 357 -18.62 -17.01 -1.54
CA VAL A 357 -19.29 -16.87 -2.86
C VAL A 357 -19.88 -15.47 -2.94
N TYR A 358 -19.53 -14.75 -4.01
CA TYR A 358 -20.03 -13.40 -4.25
C TYR A 358 -20.14 -13.09 -5.73
N ASN A 359 -21.26 -12.50 -6.14
CA ASN A 359 -21.45 -11.97 -7.48
C ASN A 359 -21.10 -10.48 -7.49
N THR A 360 -20.13 -10.10 -8.30
CA THR A 360 -19.68 -8.70 -8.45
C THR A 360 -20.83 -7.80 -8.88
N LEU A 361 -21.05 -6.69 -8.16
CA LEU A 361 -22.07 -5.71 -8.51
C LEU A 361 -21.76 -4.95 -9.79
N GLY A 362 -20.52 -4.99 -10.23
CA GLY A 362 -19.97 -4.27 -11.36
C GLY A 362 -18.78 -3.38 -10.96
N MET A 363 -18.29 -2.61 -11.91
CA MET A 363 -17.19 -1.67 -11.74
C MET A 363 -17.56 -0.29 -12.25
N MET A 364 -17.06 0.75 -11.59
CA MET A 364 -17.27 2.15 -11.98
C MET A 364 -15.96 2.89 -11.85
N GLY A 365 -15.70 3.83 -12.79
CA GLY A 365 -14.53 4.71 -12.77
C GLY A 365 -14.89 6.15 -13.07
N SER A 366 -14.12 7.09 -12.48
CA SER A 366 -14.20 8.52 -12.77
C SER A 366 -13.38 8.85 -14.01
N LEU A 367 -13.85 9.82 -14.78
CA LEU A 367 -13.10 10.44 -15.87
C LEU A 367 -12.85 11.93 -15.57
N GLY A 368 -12.99 12.33 -14.31
CA GLY A 368 -12.90 13.72 -13.86
C GLY A 368 -14.11 14.54 -14.25
N HIS A 369 -14.28 15.65 -13.57
CA HIS A 369 -15.23 16.74 -13.83
C HIS A 369 -16.60 16.35 -14.43
N GLY A 370 -17.46 15.74 -13.61
CA GLY A 370 -18.84 15.40 -14.00
C GLY A 370 -18.96 14.24 -14.96
N ARG A 371 -17.90 13.49 -15.25
CA ARG A 371 -17.89 12.35 -16.15
C ARG A 371 -17.40 11.08 -15.48
N ALA A 372 -18.11 10.01 -15.69
CA ALA A 372 -17.76 8.68 -15.23
C ALA A 372 -18.31 7.61 -16.19
N PHE A 373 -17.90 6.40 -15.98
CA PHE A 373 -18.45 5.22 -16.62
C PHE A 373 -18.63 4.12 -15.59
N GLY A 374 -19.45 3.15 -15.90
CA GLY A 374 -19.58 1.96 -15.07
C GLY A 374 -20.60 0.98 -15.61
N GLN A 375 -20.50 -0.22 -15.06
CA GLN A 375 -21.51 -1.25 -15.19
C GLN A 375 -22.00 -1.59 -13.79
N LEU A 376 -23.31 -1.53 -13.57
CA LEU A 376 -23.94 -1.85 -12.30
C LEU A 376 -25.09 -2.80 -12.54
N LEU A 377 -25.08 -3.99 -11.91
CA LEU A 377 -26.09 -5.04 -12.08
C LEU A 377 -26.36 -5.37 -13.56
N GLY A 378 -25.31 -5.39 -14.40
CA GLY A 378 -25.41 -5.64 -15.84
C GLY A 378 -25.75 -4.42 -16.69
N VAL A 379 -26.20 -3.31 -16.10
CA VAL A 379 -26.56 -2.08 -16.82
C VAL A 379 -25.33 -1.19 -16.99
N ARG A 380 -25.02 -0.79 -18.23
CA ARG A 380 -23.96 0.16 -18.56
C ARG A 380 -24.47 1.58 -18.35
N VAL A 381 -23.74 2.36 -17.56
CA VAL A 381 -24.00 3.79 -17.31
C VAL A 381 -22.77 4.62 -17.67
N ARG A 382 -22.97 5.85 -18.18
CA ARG A 382 -21.90 6.75 -18.62
C ARG A 382 -22.28 8.22 -18.43
N GLY A 383 -21.26 9.09 -18.49
CA GLY A 383 -21.43 10.55 -18.38
C GLY A 383 -21.80 10.99 -16.98
N VAL A 384 -22.64 12.03 -16.91
CA VAL A 384 -23.08 12.66 -15.66
C VAL A 384 -23.88 11.68 -14.79
N VAL A 385 -24.72 10.85 -15.38
CA VAL A 385 -25.50 9.84 -14.64
C VAL A 385 -24.57 8.86 -13.92
N ALA A 386 -23.56 8.32 -14.62
CA ALA A 386 -22.58 7.44 -13.99
C ALA A 386 -21.79 8.15 -12.87
N TRP A 387 -21.48 9.42 -13.05
CA TRP A 387 -20.80 10.24 -12.07
C TRP A 387 -21.61 10.41 -10.77
N PHE A 388 -22.90 10.69 -10.86
CA PHE A 388 -23.80 10.75 -9.69
C PHE A 388 -23.96 9.39 -9.02
N VAL A 389 -24.16 8.31 -9.80
CA VAL A 389 -24.31 6.94 -9.29
C VAL A 389 -23.03 6.54 -8.52
N ARG A 390 -21.84 6.78 -9.09
CA ARG A 390 -20.56 6.49 -8.44
C ARG A 390 -20.41 7.26 -7.11
N ARG A 391 -20.64 8.57 -7.11
CA ARG A 391 -20.56 9.40 -5.89
C ARG A 391 -21.54 8.94 -4.83
N THR A 392 -22.80 8.70 -5.19
CA THR A 392 -23.83 8.20 -4.27
C THR A 392 -23.42 6.84 -3.68
N TYR A 393 -22.93 5.92 -4.51
CA TYR A 393 -22.47 4.62 -4.06
C TYR A 393 -21.34 4.74 -3.00
N TYR A 394 -20.28 5.49 -3.28
CA TYR A 394 -19.17 5.64 -2.33
C TYR A 394 -19.55 6.45 -1.09
N LEU A 395 -20.43 7.43 -1.23
CA LEU A 395 -20.99 8.16 -0.10
C LEU A 395 -21.74 7.21 0.87
N MET A 396 -22.55 6.29 0.33
CA MET A 396 -23.27 5.30 1.14
C MET A 396 -22.32 4.29 1.81
N GLN A 397 -21.18 3.98 1.21
CA GLN A 397 -20.16 3.11 1.81
C GLN A 397 -19.36 3.84 2.91
N MET A 398 -19.37 5.17 2.95
CA MET A 398 -18.65 5.94 3.97
C MET A 398 -19.30 5.76 5.33
N PRO A 399 -18.56 5.31 6.37
CA PRO A 399 -19.09 5.20 7.72
C PRO A 399 -19.38 6.56 8.37
N GLY A 400 -20.54 6.68 9.00
CA GLY A 400 -20.91 7.82 9.82
C GLY A 400 -21.57 8.98 9.06
N TRP A 401 -22.73 9.44 9.56
CA TRP A 401 -23.52 10.52 8.93
C TRP A 401 -22.78 11.85 8.83
N GLY A 402 -22.03 12.22 9.87
CA GLY A 402 -21.29 13.49 9.87
C GLY A 402 -20.22 13.54 8.76
N ARG A 403 -19.58 12.40 8.41
CA ARG A 403 -18.63 12.34 7.31
C ARG A 403 -19.31 12.43 5.96
N ARG A 404 -20.44 11.74 5.79
CA ARG A 404 -21.24 11.83 4.56
C ARG A 404 -21.66 13.27 4.28
N LEU A 405 -22.09 13.99 5.31
CA LEU A 405 -22.48 15.39 5.19
C LEU A 405 -21.28 16.27 4.79
N ARG A 406 -20.11 16.09 5.39
CA ARG A 406 -18.89 16.84 5.03
C ARG A 406 -18.50 16.59 3.59
N ILE A 407 -18.48 15.33 3.14
CA ILE A 407 -18.20 14.98 1.74
C ILE A 407 -19.19 15.65 0.78
N MET A 408 -20.49 15.67 1.12
CA MET A 408 -21.50 16.35 0.29
C MET A 408 -21.25 17.86 0.21
N ILE A 409 -20.85 18.48 1.31
CA ILE A 409 -20.49 19.90 1.37
C ILE A 409 -19.26 20.16 0.50
N ASP A 410 -18.19 19.37 0.63
CA ASP A 410 -17.00 19.52 -0.20
C ASP A 410 -17.33 19.42 -1.69
N TRP A 411 -18.12 18.42 -2.05
CA TRP A 411 -18.55 18.24 -3.44
C TRP A 411 -19.42 19.41 -3.95
N ALA A 412 -20.26 19.99 -3.12
CA ALA A 412 -21.06 21.16 -3.49
C ALA A 412 -20.15 22.38 -3.73
N PHE A 413 -19.17 22.61 -2.84
CA PHE A 413 -18.19 23.68 -3.03
C PHE A 413 -17.30 23.45 -4.26
N ALA A 414 -16.84 22.21 -4.49
CA ALA A 414 -16.02 21.88 -5.66
C ALA A 414 -16.74 22.05 -7.00
N LEU A 415 -18.08 22.07 -7.02
CA LEU A 415 -18.86 22.39 -8.22
C LEU A 415 -18.97 23.90 -8.48
N LEU A 416 -18.83 24.73 -7.44
CA LEU A 416 -19.03 26.18 -7.50
C LEU A 416 -17.73 26.98 -7.49
N SER A 417 -16.64 26.39 -7.02
CA SER A 417 -15.35 27.05 -6.85
C SER A 417 -14.24 26.32 -7.62
N ARG A 418 -13.20 27.09 -7.96
CA ARG A 418 -11.96 26.50 -8.51
C ARG A 418 -11.16 25.80 -7.41
N PRO A 419 -10.31 24.83 -7.76
CA PRO A 419 -9.41 24.18 -6.81
C PRO A 419 -8.48 25.19 -6.13
N ASP A 420 -8.17 24.95 -4.88
CA ASP A 420 -7.21 25.74 -4.10
C ASP A 420 -5.77 25.50 -4.59
N LEU A 421 -4.92 26.54 -4.53
CA LEU A 421 -3.50 26.51 -4.92
C LEU A 421 -2.54 26.40 -3.75
N VAL A 422 -3.03 26.21 -2.52
CA VAL A 422 -2.17 26.11 -1.35
C VAL A 422 -1.24 24.90 -1.47
N LYS A 423 0.05 25.18 -1.51
CA LYS A 423 1.13 24.20 -1.47
C LYS A 423 1.49 23.92 -0.01
N ILE A 424 1.22 22.72 0.46
CA ILE A 424 1.62 22.29 1.79
C ILE A 424 3.02 21.67 1.70
N SER A 425 4.06 22.44 2.04
CA SER A 425 5.41 21.89 2.16
C SER A 425 5.53 21.15 3.50
N VAL A 426 5.76 19.86 3.44
CA VAL A 426 6.04 19.03 4.63
C VAL A 426 7.49 19.20 5.12
N ASP A 427 8.33 19.89 4.35
CA ASP A 427 9.71 20.24 4.71
C ASP A 427 9.73 21.51 5.58
N SER A 428 9.13 21.41 6.76
CA SER A 428 9.40 22.35 7.82
C SER A 428 10.73 22.00 8.48
N GLU A 429 11.44 22.99 9.01
CA GLU A 429 12.63 22.80 9.83
C GLU A 429 12.39 21.75 10.95
N ALA A 430 11.19 21.78 11.55
CA ALA A 430 10.72 20.76 12.49
C ALA A 430 10.67 19.34 11.91
N ALA A 431 10.25 19.15 10.68
CA ALA A 431 10.22 17.84 10.02
C ALA A 431 11.64 17.34 9.71
N SER A 432 12.56 18.23 9.34
CA SER A 432 13.97 17.91 9.13
C SER A 432 14.66 17.51 10.43
N LEU A 433 14.38 18.21 11.52
CA LEU A 433 14.86 17.90 12.86
C LEU A 433 14.33 16.55 13.37
N LEU A 434 13.04 16.27 13.15
CA LEU A 434 12.45 14.97 13.50
C LEU A 434 13.03 13.81 12.67
N ARG A 435 13.31 14.03 11.38
CA ARG A 435 14.01 13.03 10.55
C ARG A 435 15.42 12.80 11.05
N LYS A 436 16.16 13.87 11.38
CA LYS A 436 17.53 13.81 11.93
C LYS A 436 17.54 13.07 13.28
N ALA A 437 16.66 13.40 14.20
CA ALA A 437 16.51 12.73 15.48
C ALA A 437 16.16 11.24 15.34
N LYS A 438 15.30 10.86 14.37
CA LYS A 438 15.01 9.46 14.06
C LYS A 438 16.22 8.70 13.52
N LEU A 439 17.02 9.32 12.67
CA LEU A 439 18.25 8.75 12.13
C LEU A 439 19.31 8.59 13.23
N GLU A 440 19.53 9.61 14.05
CA GLU A 440 20.47 9.56 15.17
C GLU A 440 20.07 8.50 16.20
N GLY A 441 18.78 8.38 16.53
CA GLY A 441 18.25 7.31 17.39
C GLY A 441 18.42 5.90 16.80
N ALA A 442 18.33 5.74 15.47
CA ALA A 442 18.58 4.48 14.79
C ALA A 442 20.07 4.12 14.78
N PHE A 443 20.96 5.10 14.58
CA PHE A 443 22.42 4.91 14.66
C PHE A 443 22.89 4.56 16.08
N ALA A 444 22.37 5.24 17.12
CA ALA A 444 22.69 4.93 18.50
C ALA A 444 22.29 3.51 18.91
N LYS A 445 21.18 2.99 18.39
CA LYS A 445 20.77 1.60 18.62
C LYS A 445 21.70 0.59 17.94
N SER A 446 22.10 0.85 16.69
CA SER A 446 23.00 -0.08 15.97
C SER A 446 24.39 -0.16 16.60
N GLN A 447 24.88 0.92 17.20
CA GLN A 447 26.15 0.92 17.95
C GLN A 447 26.04 0.17 19.28
N ASN A 448 24.92 0.31 20.01
CA ASN A 448 24.72 -0.45 21.25
C ASN A 448 24.54 -1.96 21.00
N GLU A 449 23.92 -2.37 19.90
CA GLU A 449 23.80 -3.78 19.51
C GLU A 449 25.15 -4.39 19.10
N GLN A 450 26.04 -3.61 18.47
CA GLN A 450 27.40 -4.04 18.16
C GLN A 450 28.28 -4.13 19.39
N THR A 451 28.13 -3.23 20.36
CA THR A 451 28.92 -3.23 21.63
C THR A 451 28.49 -4.41 22.51
N THR A 452 27.21 -4.77 22.54
CA THR A 452 26.72 -5.93 23.31
C THR A 452 27.13 -7.27 22.69
N GLN A 453 27.37 -7.35 21.37
CA GLN A 453 27.91 -8.55 20.72
C GLN A 453 29.42 -8.69 20.91
N THR A 454 30.15 -7.60 21.09
CA THR A 454 31.60 -7.66 21.34
C THR A 454 31.94 -7.98 22.81
N ASP A 455 31.13 -7.54 23.78
CA ASP A 455 31.34 -7.87 25.21
C ASP A 455 30.90 -9.32 25.53
N GLY A 456 29.94 -9.89 24.83
CA GLY A 456 29.54 -11.30 24.99
C GLY A 456 30.55 -12.30 24.40
N GLY A 457 31.52 -11.82 23.60
CA GLY A 457 32.60 -12.63 23.01
C GLY A 457 33.88 -12.70 23.86
N ALA A 458 34.12 -11.73 24.75
CA ALA A 458 35.33 -11.66 25.55
C ALA A 458 35.32 -12.61 26.77
N ASP A 459 34.17 -12.88 27.36
CA ASP A 459 34.03 -13.78 28.49
C ASP A 459 34.15 -15.29 28.15
N ARG A 460 34.08 -15.67 26.86
CA ARG A 460 34.26 -17.08 26.44
C ARG A 460 35.69 -17.47 26.13
N HIS A 461 36.63 -16.52 26.05
CA HIS A 461 38.06 -16.82 25.80
C HIS A 461 38.91 -16.93 27.05
N GLU A 462 38.43 -16.49 28.22
CA GLU A 462 39.18 -16.61 29.48
C GLU A 462 38.98 -17.95 30.20
N GLU A 463 37.93 -18.70 29.94
CA GLU A 463 37.67 -20.01 30.55
C GLU A 463 38.40 -21.17 29.87
N VAL A 464 38.91 -21.00 28.64
CA VAL A 464 39.66 -22.05 27.92
C VAL A 464 41.17 -21.98 28.17
N SER A 465 41.69 -20.87 28.75
CA SER A 465 43.12 -20.67 28.97
C SER A 465 43.65 -21.22 30.32
N ARG A 466 42.80 -21.73 31.21
CA ARG A 466 43.20 -22.27 32.53
C ARG A 466 43.27 -23.79 32.64
N SER A 467 42.98 -24.53 31.57
CA SER A 467 42.96 -26.00 31.58
C SER A 467 44.11 -26.68 30.82
N GLY A 468 45.11 -25.95 30.32
CA GLY A 468 46.12 -26.50 29.41
C GLY A 468 47.57 -26.37 29.84
N MET A 469 47.89 -26.36 31.15
CA MET A 469 49.29 -26.33 31.60
C MET A 469 49.62 -27.50 32.50
N ARG A 470 49.83 -28.67 31.91
CA ARG A 470 50.70 -29.78 32.42
C ARG A 470 50.90 -30.82 31.31
N LEU A 471 52.21 -31.17 31.17
CA LEU A 471 52.83 -32.24 30.34
C LEU A 471 53.16 -31.75 28.89
N GLY A 472 54.40 -31.62 28.50
CA GLY A 472 55.58 -32.36 28.68
C GLY A 472 56.53 -31.99 27.53
N ASN A 473 57.78 -31.68 27.89
CA ASN A 473 58.93 -31.59 27.00
C ASN A 473 59.13 -32.80 26.08
N ALA A 474 59.50 -32.58 24.82
CA ALA A 474 60.63 -33.24 24.19
C ALA A 474 60.79 -32.94 22.68
N GLN A 475 61.99 -32.56 22.30
CA GLN A 475 62.71 -32.79 21.02
C GLN A 475 62.30 -31.97 19.78
N ARG A 476 63.03 -30.90 19.48
CA ARG A 476 64.27 -30.72 18.67
C ARG A 476 64.30 -31.42 17.30
N ALA A 477 64.47 -30.60 16.29
CA ALA A 477 65.49 -30.65 15.20
C ALA A 477 64.89 -30.69 13.76
N GLY A 478 65.41 -29.78 12.98
CA GLY A 478 65.85 -30.07 11.64
C GLY A 478 65.23 -29.19 10.52
N ALA A 479 65.84 -28.03 10.21
CA ALA A 479 66.57 -27.72 8.98
C ALA A 479 65.72 -27.89 7.69
N THR A 480 65.64 -27.05 6.69
CA THR A 480 66.55 -26.21 5.93
C THR A 480 65.80 -25.67 4.70
N GLN A 481 65.93 -24.41 4.40
CA GLN A 481 66.12 -23.68 3.15
C GLN A 481 65.69 -24.27 1.78
N ALA A 482 65.02 -23.45 0.98
CA ALA A 482 65.32 -22.94 -0.35
C ALA A 482 64.00 -22.45 -0.98
N GLY A 483 63.76 -21.25 -1.44
CA GLY A 483 64.54 -20.37 -2.28
C GLY A 483 64.18 -20.62 -3.76
N PHE A 484 63.35 -19.79 -4.37
CA PHE A 484 63.66 -19.14 -5.64
C PHE A 484 62.42 -18.44 -6.27
N HIS A 485 62.63 -17.22 -6.66
CA HIS A 485 61.86 -16.37 -7.58
C HIS A 485 62.28 -16.68 -9.03
N PRO A 486 61.86 -15.94 -10.06
CA PRO A 486 60.54 -15.67 -10.69
C PRO A 486 60.58 -15.91 -12.21
N GLY A 487 59.49 -15.59 -12.94
CA GLY A 487 59.50 -15.55 -14.42
C GLY A 487 58.06 -15.35 -14.96
N THR A 488 57.66 -14.22 -15.32
CA THR A 488 57.54 -13.43 -16.56
C THR A 488 57.02 -14.17 -17.80
N GLY A 489 56.06 -13.56 -18.47
CA GLY A 489 55.65 -13.68 -19.88
C GLY A 489 54.34 -14.44 -20.03
N GLY A 490 53.35 -13.99 -20.75
CA GLY A 490 53.22 -13.09 -21.84
C GLY A 490 52.23 -13.68 -22.83
N GLU A 491 51.28 -12.88 -23.29
CA GLU A 491 50.59 -12.92 -24.58
C GLU A 491 49.80 -14.18 -25.04
N SER A 492 48.56 -14.11 -25.12
CA SER A 492 47.74 -13.87 -26.36
C SER A 492 46.26 -13.78 -25.98
#